data_462a7504aec2584f5f9419617a409d5f
#
_entry.id   462a7504aec2584f5f9419617a409d5f
#
_cell.length_a   1.000
_cell.length_b   1.000
_cell.length_c   1.000
_cell.angle_alpha   90.00
_cell.angle_beta   90.00
_cell.angle_gamma   90.00
#
_symmetry.space_group_name_H-M   'P 1'
#
loop_
_entity.id
_entity.type
_entity.pdbx_description
1 polymer ?
#
loop_
_entity_poly.entity_id
_entity_poly.type
_entity_poly.pdbx_seq_one_letter_code
_entity_poly.pdbx_strand_id
1 'polypeptide(L)'
;MAPETRRNLLADPAEPTLLPADPEPEPGDPAEAVAAARRHPASRIAWAVLAEQSLTDATDTSDIRAYAFARTGYHRSLDALRRNGWRGSGPIPWEHEPNRGFLRALWALSVAAQR
;
A
#
# COMPACT_ATOMS: atom_id res chain seq x y z
N MET A 1 4.05 35.85 -18.70
CA MET A 1 3.17 35.27 -18.35
C MET A 1 3.16 33.91 -18.35
N ALA A 2 3.00 33.35 -17.57
CA ALA A 2 3.25 32.03 -17.39
C ALA A 2 2.08 31.23 -17.82
N PRO A 3 2.03 30.90 -19.06
CA PRO A 3 0.96 30.07 -19.51
C PRO A 3 0.89 28.76 -18.76
N GLU A 4 2.03 28.31 -18.25
CA GLU A 4 2.00 27.07 -17.50
C GLU A 4 1.11 27.12 -16.31
N THR A 5 1.01 28.29 -15.67
CA THR A 5 0.15 28.39 -14.50
C THR A 5 -1.31 28.34 -14.86
N ARG A 6 -1.62 28.55 -16.16
CA ARG A 6 -2.97 28.41 -16.62
C ARG A 6 -3.22 27.14 -17.32
N ARG A 7 -2.24 26.29 -17.38
CA ARG A 7 -2.39 25.04 -18.04
C ARG A 7 -3.53 24.26 -17.42
N ASN A 8 -4.25 23.58 -18.24
CA ASN A 8 -5.39 22.81 -17.80
C ASN A 8 -4.95 21.67 -16.91
N LEU A 9 -5.23 21.77 -15.62
CA LEU A 9 -4.80 20.75 -14.67
C LEU A 9 -5.46 19.39 -14.92
N LEU A 10 -6.60 19.38 -15.63
CA LEU A 10 -7.25 18.13 -15.99
C LEU A 10 -6.53 17.41 -17.13
N ALA A 11 -5.79 18.16 -17.94
CA ALA A 11 -5.05 17.60 -19.07
C ALA A 11 -3.63 17.20 -18.67
N ASP A 12 -3.11 17.74 -17.60
CA ASP A 12 -1.73 17.47 -17.18
C ASP A 12 -1.72 16.36 -16.15
N PRO A 13 -0.95 15.31 -16.40
CA PRO A 13 -0.83 14.28 -15.38
C PRO A 13 -0.14 14.84 -14.14
N ALA A 14 -0.61 14.47 -12.98
CA ALA A 14 0.08 14.80 -11.75
C ALA A 14 1.42 14.05 -11.70
N GLU A 15 2.37 14.60 -10.96
CA GLU A 15 3.65 13.95 -10.76
C GLU A 15 3.46 12.59 -10.08
N PRO A 16 4.25 11.58 -10.45
CA PRO A 16 4.19 10.31 -9.76
C PRO A 16 4.66 10.45 -8.32
N THR A 17 4.05 9.69 -7.42
CA THR A 17 4.48 9.65 -6.03
C THR A 17 5.39 8.45 -5.84
N LEU A 18 6.57 8.71 -5.31
CA LEU A 18 7.59 7.69 -5.08
C LEU A 18 7.83 7.63 -3.57
N LEU A 19 7.35 6.57 -2.94
CA LEU A 19 7.53 6.41 -1.50
C LEU A 19 8.99 6.14 -1.15
N PRO A 20 9.43 6.54 0.05
CA PRO A 20 10.73 6.12 0.55
C PRO A 20 10.75 4.62 0.82
N ALA A 21 11.94 4.08 1.02
CA ALA A 21 12.08 2.67 1.33
C ALA A 21 11.21 2.28 2.52
N ASP A 22 10.62 1.09 2.44
CA ASP A 22 9.89 0.53 3.58
C ASP A 22 10.87 0.31 4.73
N PRO A 23 10.46 0.54 5.99
CA PRO A 23 11.35 0.27 7.12
C PRO A 23 11.69 -1.20 7.30
N GLU A 24 10.99 -2.11 6.63
CA GLU A 24 11.26 -3.55 6.68
C GLU A 24 11.49 -4.09 5.29
N PRO A 25 12.38 -5.09 5.14
CA PRO A 25 12.44 -5.84 3.89
C PRO A 25 11.19 -6.70 3.75
N GLU A 26 10.95 -7.19 2.55
CA GLU A 26 9.81 -8.07 2.32
C GLU A 26 9.96 -9.34 3.16
N PRO A 27 8.98 -9.67 4.02
CA PRO A 27 9.05 -10.90 4.83
C PRO A 27 8.98 -12.13 3.96
N GLY A 28 9.75 -13.17 4.34
CA GLY A 28 9.77 -14.43 3.60
C GLY A 28 8.72 -15.43 4.04
N ASP A 29 8.14 -15.24 5.24
CA ASP A 29 7.11 -16.15 5.76
C ASP A 29 6.20 -15.40 6.74
N PRO A 30 5.08 -16.04 7.19
CA PRO A 30 4.14 -15.38 8.09
C PRO A 30 4.75 -14.94 9.42
N ALA A 31 5.65 -15.73 9.99
CA ALA A 31 6.26 -15.38 11.27
C ALA A 31 7.14 -14.14 11.13
N GLU A 32 7.89 -14.04 10.04
CA GLU A 32 8.68 -12.85 9.76
C GLU A 32 7.79 -11.64 9.54
N ALA A 33 6.65 -11.81 8.86
CA ALA A 33 5.71 -10.71 8.63
C ALA A 33 5.12 -10.19 9.94
N VAL A 34 4.76 -11.08 10.85
CA VAL A 34 4.28 -10.69 12.18
C VAL A 34 5.37 -9.91 12.92
N ALA A 35 6.59 -10.43 12.92
CA ALA A 35 7.69 -9.78 13.59
C ALA A 35 7.97 -8.39 13.02
N ALA A 36 7.94 -8.28 11.69
CA ALA A 36 8.17 -7.00 11.00
C ALA A 36 7.08 -5.98 11.36
N ALA A 37 5.81 -6.39 11.35
CA ALA A 37 4.70 -5.51 11.70
C ALA A 37 4.78 -5.06 13.16
N ARG A 38 5.27 -5.91 14.05
CA ARG A 38 5.46 -5.54 15.45
C ARG A 38 6.62 -4.56 15.64
N ARG A 39 7.72 -4.76 14.91
CA ARG A 39 8.86 -3.83 14.98
C ARG A 39 8.53 -2.48 14.37
N HIS A 40 7.88 -2.49 13.23
CA HIS A 40 7.56 -1.28 12.46
C HIS A 40 6.11 -1.33 11.99
N PRO A 41 5.17 -0.90 12.85
CA PRO A 41 3.75 -0.88 12.45
C PRO A 41 3.45 -0.02 11.21
N ALA A 42 4.38 0.85 10.85
CA ALA A 42 4.25 1.66 9.65
C ALA A 42 4.75 0.94 8.38
N SER A 43 5.26 -0.28 8.50
CA SER A 43 5.71 -1.04 7.35
C SER A 43 4.53 -1.41 6.45
N ARG A 44 4.57 -0.96 5.23
CA ARG A 44 3.52 -1.26 4.25
C ARG A 44 3.61 -2.71 3.79
N ILE A 45 4.83 -3.16 3.54
CA ILE A 45 5.04 -4.50 2.99
C ILE A 45 4.70 -5.59 4.01
N ALA A 46 4.95 -5.36 5.29
CA ALA A 46 4.63 -6.35 6.31
C ALA A 46 3.12 -6.63 6.36
N TRP A 47 2.29 -5.59 6.37
CA TRP A 47 0.84 -5.77 6.39
C TRP A 47 0.33 -6.38 5.09
N ALA A 48 0.91 -5.99 3.94
CA ALA A 48 0.53 -6.56 2.66
C ALA A 48 0.78 -8.07 2.62
N VAL A 49 1.95 -8.51 3.08
CA VAL A 49 2.28 -9.94 3.13
C VAL A 49 1.35 -10.69 4.06
N LEU A 50 1.05 -10.14 5.24
CA LEU A 50 0.10 -10.77 6.17
C LEU A 50 -1.28 -10.94 5.52
N ALA A 51 -1.73 -9.92 4.81
CA ALA A 51 -3.02 -9.98 4.12
C ALA A 51 -3.03 -11.06 3.03
N GLU A 52 -2.00 -11.06 2.18
CA GLU A 52 -1.90 -12.02 1.09
C GLU A 52 -1.89 -13.46 1.60
N GLN A 53 -1.14 -13.70 2.67
CA GLN A 53 -1.07 -15.04 3.26
C GLN A 53 -2.39 -15.47 3.86
N SER A 54 -3.10 -14.55 4.50
CA SER A 54 -4.42 -14.86 5.05
C SER A 54 -5.44 -15.21 3.95
N LEU A 55 -5.29 -14.63 2.76
CA LEU A 55 -6.18 -14.95 1.64
C LEU A 55 -6.03 -16.38 1.14
N THR A 56 -4.89 -17.01 1.37
CA THR A 56 -4.65 -18.36 0.86
C THR A 56 -5.43 -19.43 1.61
N ASP A 57 -5.84 -19.20 2.85
CA ASP A 57 -6.56 -20.19 3.65
C ASP A 57 -8.02 -20.32 3.27
N ALA A 58 -8.62 -19.28 2.75
CA ALA A 58 -10.00 -19.25 2.22
C ALA A 58 -11.06 -19.72 3.21
N THR A 59 -10.87 -19.44 4.50
CA THR A 59 -11.90 -19.65 5.53
C THR A 59 -12.50 -18.31 5.91
N ASP A 60 -13.69 -18.31 6.54
CA ASP A 60 -14.32 -17.07 6.98
C ASP A 60 -13.40 -16.27 7.90
N THR A 61 -12.76 -16.97 8.84
CA THR A 61 -11.85 -16.30 9.78
C THR A 61 -10.64 -15.72 9.06
N SER A 62 -10.03 -16.47 8.13
CA SER A 62 -8.87 -15.98 7.40
C SER A 62 -9.23 -14.85 6.46
N ASP A 63 -10.42 -14.87 5.87
CA ASP A 63 -10.88 -13.77 5.02
C ASP A 63 -11.05 -12.48 5.82
N ILE A 64 -11.58 -12.57 7.04
CA ILE A 64 -11.69 -11.41 7.93
C ILE A 64 -10.30 -10.91 8.35
N ARG A 65 -9.37 -11.82 8.63
CA ARG A 65 -7.99 -11.42 8.93
C ARG A 65 -7.34 -10.71 7.76
N ALA A 66 -7.54 -11.25 6.55
CA ALA A 66 -7.00 -10.64 5.35
C ALA A 66 -7.53 -9.21 5.17
N TYR A 67 -8.83 -9.03 5.38
CA TYR A 67 -9.45 -7.71 5.31
C TYR A 67 -8.81 -6.76 6.32
N ALA A 68 -8.67 -7.20 7.57
CA ALA A 68 -8.13 -6.36 8.63
C ALA A 68 -6.66 -5.97 8.37
N PHE A 69 -5.84 -6.93 7.95
CA PHE A 69 -4.44 -6.67 7.63
C PHE A 69 -4.31 -5.77 6.42
N ALA A 70 -5.07 -6.03 5.37
CA ALA A 70 -5.02 -5.23 4.15
C ALA A 70 -5.47 -3.80 4.42
N ARG A 71 -6.53 -3.62 5.21
CA ARG A 71 -7.03 -2.30 5.57
C ARG A 71 -5.98 -1.52 6.37
N THR A 72 -5.32 -2.19 7.30
CA THR A 72 -4.24 -1.56 8.06
C THR A 72 -3.10 -1.13 7.14
N GLY A 73 -2.65 -2.02 6.26
CA GLY A 73 -1.59 -1.70 5.30
C GLY A 73 -1.98 -0.56 4.38
N TYR A 74 -3.24 -0.57 3.92
CA TYR A 74 -3.76 0.50 3.08
C TYR A 74 -3.71 1.84 3.79
N HIS A 75 -4.19 1.92 5.04
CA HIS A 75 -4.20 3.18 5.77
C HIS A 75 -2.80 3.67 6.13
N ARG A 76 -1.89 2.77 6.52
CA ARG A 76 -0.49 3.15 6.74
C ARG A 76 0.14 3.70 5.47
N SER A 77 -0.20 3.08 4.34
CA SER A 77 0.29 3.53 3.05
C SER A 77 -0.26 4.90 2.66
N LEU A 78 -1.55 5.15 2.93
CA LEU A 78 -2.14 6.46 2.67
C LEU A 78 -1.43 7.54 3.48
N ASP A 79 -1.11 7.26 4.75
CA ASP A 79 -0.38 8.21 5.57
C ASP A 79 0.99 8.54 4.94
N ALA A 80 1.70 7.50 4.48
CA ALA A 80 3.00 7.69 3.84
C ALA A 80 2.88 8.45 2.53
N LEU A 81 1.89 8.11 1.71
CA LEU A 81 1.66 8.79 0.43
C LEU A 81 1.39 10.27 0.64
N ARG A 82 0.54 10.60 1.62
CA ARG A 82 0.21 11.99 1.91
C ARG A 82 1.44 12.76 2.41
N ARG A 83 2.26 12.15 3.24
CA ARG A 83 3.51 12.77 3.69
C ARG A 83 4.49 13.01 2.55
N ASN A 84 4.36 12.25 1.48
CA ASN A 84 5.23 12.36 0.31
C ASN A 84 4.57 13.09 -0.86
N GLY A 85 3.53 13.86 -0.58
CA GLY A 85 2.97 14.80 -1.53
C GLY A 85 1.79 14.33 -2.34
N TRP A 86 1.35 13.08 -2.18
CA TRP A 86 0.19 12.58 -2.92
C TRP A 86 -1.09 13.25 -2.43
N ARG A 87 -1.90 13.73 -3.36
CA ARG A 87 -3.11 14.47 -3.04
C ARG A 87 -4.37 13.81 -3.58
N GLY A 88 -4.35 12.50 -3.69
CA GLY A 88 -5.50 11.74 -4.14
C GLY A 88 -5.54 11.49 -5.63
N SER A 89 -4.54 11.96 -6.38
CA SER A 89 -4.46 11.72 -7.82
C SER A 89 -3.01 11.63 -8.25
N GLY A 90 -2.79 11.14 -9.46
CA GLY A 90 -1.48 10.94 -10.00
C GLY A 90 -0.98 9.51 -9.82
N PRO A 91 0.00 9.11 -10.64
CA PRO A 91 0.46 7.73 -10.66
C PRO A 91 1.20 7.36 -9.38
N ILE A 92 1.05 6.09 -9.00
CA ILE A 92 1.83 5.45 -7.94
C ILE A 92 2.43 4.22 -8.60
N PRO A 93 3.59 4.39 -9.28
CA PRO A 93 4.07 3.36 -10.19
C PRO A 93 4.57 2.11 -9.48
N TRP A 94 4.22 0.97 -10.03
CA TRP A 94 4.66 -0.34 -9.55
C TRP A 94 6.17 -0.53 -9.72
N GLU A 95 6.78 0.09 -10.73
CA GLU A 95 8.20 -0.03 -11.00
C GLU A 95 9.06 0.49 -9.87
N HIS A 96 8.55 1.45 -9.11
CA HIS A 96 9.23 1.94 -7.92
C HIS A 96 8.95 0.97 -6.78
N GLU A 97 9.93 0.16 -6.44
CA GLU A 97 9.76 -0.95 -5.49
C GLU A 97 9.11 -0.54 -4.16
N PRO A 98 9.48 0.60 -3.53
CA PRO A 98 8.84 0.99 -2.27
C PRO A 98 7.34 1.24 -2.34
N ASN A 99 6.77 1.43 -3.54
CA ASN A 99 5.32 1.59 -3.70
C ASN A 99 4.57 0.27 -3.65
N ARG A 100 5.26 -0.85 -3.79
CA ARG A 100 4.60 -2.15 -3.97
C ARG A 100 3.83 -2.62 -2.75
N GLY A 101 4.30 -2.28 -1.56
CA GLY A 101 3.55 -2.62 -0.35
C GLY A 101 2.15 -2.01 -0.35
N PHE A 102 2.03 -0.74 -0.76
CA PHE A 102 0.72 -0.10 -0.90
C PHE A 102 -0.14 -0.80 -1.94
N LEU A 103 0.41 -1.02 -3.14
CA LEU A 103 -0.37 -1.58 -4.23
C LEU A 103 -0.83 -3.00 -3.92
N ARG A 104 0.02 -3.78 -3.26
CA ARG A 104 -0.33 -5.14 -2.84
C ARG A 104 -1.38 -5.13 -1.74
N ALA A 105 -1.29 -4.22 -0.76
CA ALA A 105 -2.31 -4.08 0.27
C ALA A 105 -3.65 -3.67 -0.32
N LEU A 106 -3.64 -2.75 -1.27
CA LEU A 106 -4.86 -2.31 -1.95
C LEU A 106 -5.52 -3.46 -2.70
N TRP A 107 -4.72 -4.25 -3.43
CA TRP A 107 -5.23 -5.41 -4.14
C TRP A 107 -5.82 -6.44 -3.18
N ALA A 108 -5.09 -6.76 -2.11
CA ALA A 108 -5.57 -7.71 -1.12
C ALA A 108 -6.86 -7.23 -0.45
N LEU A 109 -6.97 -5.91 -0.19
CA LEU A 109 -8.18 -5.33 0.38
C LEU A 109 -9.37 -5.52 -0.55
N SER A 110 -9.17 -5.27 -1.85
CA SER A 110 -10.26 -5.43 -2.81
C SER A 110 -10.72 -6.90 -2.92
N VAL A 111 -9.79 -7.84 -2.88
CA VAL A 111 -10.13 -9.27 -2.91
C VAL A 111 -10.88 -9.66 -1.63
N ALA A 112 -10.36 -9.28 -0.47
CA ALA A 112 -10.99 -9.64 0.81
C ALA A 112 -12.38 -9.03 0.94
N ALA A 113 -12.58 -7.82 0.46
CA ALA A 113 -13.88 -7.13 0.54
C ALA A 113 -14.94 -7.81 -0.33
N GLN A 114 -14.53 -8.56 -1.36
CA GLN A 114 -15.45 -9.26 -2.24
C GLN A 114 -15.81 -10.66 -1.75
N ARG A 115 -15.12 -11.15 -0.76
CA ARG A 115 -15.40 -12.43 -0.15
C ARG A 115 -16.35 -12.27 1.01
#